data_a63b3fd5ece15fe7c25a06977ed844ec
#
_entry.id   a63b3fd5ece15fe7c25a06977ed844ec
#
_cell.length_a   1.000
_cell.length_b   1.000
_cell.length_c   1.000
_cell.angle_alpha   90.00
_cell.angle_beta   90.00
_cell.angle_gamma   90.00
#
_symmetry.space_group_name_H-M   'P 1'
#
loop_
_entity.id
_entity.type
_entity.pdbx_description
1 polymer ?
#
loop_
_entity_poly.entity_id
_entity_poly.type
_entity_poly.pdbx_seq_one_letter_code
_entity_poly.pdbx_strand_id
1 'polypeptide(L)'
;DSVPDKWNEGEDDQDIEKVKVQYFDLSLRKWVTQAIVTENGEDKIIESGHKAEDDPEDVVKVDLKKSKINSVTIKFRYKIRVKNEGNIAGYAKELKDYIPDGLKFVAEDNPLWKQIDEKTITTDQTKDILLQPGDTTEVEVLLTWINDSENFGVMDNWAEISKDHNDFNSPDIDSTPDNNKKGED
;
A
#
# COMPACT_ATOMS: atom_id res chain seq x y z
N ASP A 1 -35.78 30.13 -35.10
CA ASP A 1 -35.59 31.48 -34.53
C ASP A 1 -34.98 31.30 -33.13
N SER A 2 -33.72 31.66 -33.02
CA SER A 2 -32.96 31.60 -31.78
C SER A 2 -33.36 32.71 -30.79
N VAL A 3 -33.27 32.43 -29.50
CA VAL A 3 -33.51 33.43 -28.44
C VAL A 3 -32.17 33.93 -27.95
N PRO A 4 -31.84 35.23 -28.18
CA PRO A 4 -30.58 35.81 -27.72
C PRO A 4 -30.35 35.57 -26.22
N ASP A 5 -29.09 35.28 -25.84
CA ASP A 5 -28.62 35.13 -24.46
C ASP A 5 -29.26 33.93 -23.68
N LYS A 6 -29.88 32.97 -24.40
CA LYS A 6 -30.36 31.74 -23.79
C LYS A 6 -29.73 30.52 -24.47
N TRP A 7 -28.96 29.79 -23.71
CA TRP A 7 -28.48 28.47 -24.14
C TRP A 7 -29.67 27.49 -24.32
N ASN A 8 -29.80 26.92 -25.54
CA ASN A 8 -30.79 25.88 -25.85
C ASN A 8 -30.21 24.96 -26.92
N GLU A 9 -30.01 23.67 -26.57
CA GLU A 9 -29.41 22.65 -27.44
C GLU A 9 -30.15 22.40 -28.77
N GLY A 10 -31.30 22.98 -28.98
CA GLY A 10 -32.10 22.82 -30.21
C GLY A 10 -32.02 24.00 -31.17
N GLU A 11 -31.17 24.99 -30.91
CA GLU A 11 -31.03 26.20 -31.77
C GLU A 11 -29.80 26.05 -32.69
N ASP A 12 -29.89 26.54 -33.91
CA ASP A 12 -28.89 26.34 -34.96
C ASP A 12 -27.74 27.40 -34.95
N ASP A 13 -27.83 28.40 -34.10
CA ASP A 13 -26.83 29.46 -33.93
C ASP A 13 -26.04 29.32 -32.60
N GLN A 14 -26.21 28.20 -31.92
CA GLN A 14 -25.54 27.88 -30.65
C GLN A 14 -24.87 26.50 -30.72
N ASP A 15 -23.67 26.43 -30.25
CA ASP A 15 -22.91 25.19 -30.14
C ASP A 15 -22.20 25.12 -28.80
N ILE A 16 -21.81 23.91 -28.37
CA ILE A 16 -21.11 23.66 -27.15
C ILE A 16 -19.97 22.67 -27.39
N GLU A 17 -18.82 23.01 -26.87
CA GLU A 17 -17.70 22.09 -26.79
C GLU A 17 -17.31 21.83 -25.34
N LYS A 18 -17.01 20.58 -25.02
CA LYS A 18 -16.61 20.15 -23.67
C LYS A 18 -15.15 19.74 -23.67
N VAL A 19 -14.40 20.27 -22.73
CA VAL A 19 -13.00 19.87 -22.49
C VAL A 19 -12.89 19.21 -21.11
N LYS A 20 -12.03 18.19 -21.02
CA LYS A 20 -11.71 17.50 -19.77
C LYS A 20 -10.20 17.41 -19.61
N VAL A 21 -9.69 17.86 -18.50
CA VAL A 21 -8.31 17.60 -18.08
C VAL A 21 -8.31 16.29 -17.30
N GLN A 22 -7.39 15.40 -17.66
CA GLN A 22 -7.25 14.08 -17.02
C GLN A 22 -5.88 13.95 -16.39
N TYR A 23 -5.81 13.22 -15.27
CA TYR A 23 -4.57 12.86 -14.60
C TYR A 23 -4.71 11.47 -13.99
N PHE A 24 -3.60 10.79 -13.89
CA PHE A 24 -3.44 9.50 -13.23
C PHE A 24 -2.75 9.74 -11.89
N ASP A 25 -3.18 9.01 -10.86
CA ASP A 25 -2.71 9.19 -9.49
C ASP A 25 -3.10 7.95 -8.67
N LEU A 26 -2.11 7.19 -8.25
CA LEU A 26 -2.28 6.04 -7.37
C LEU A 26 -1.53 6.28 -6.06
N SER A 27 -2.25 6.36 -4.97
CA SER A 27 -1.66 6.46 -3.63
C SER A 27 -1.54 5.11 -2.93
N LEU A 28 -0.58 5.01 -2.00
CA LEU A 28 -0.34 3.83 -1.18
C LEU A 28 -0.35 4.19 0.30
N ARG A 29 -1.09 3.40 1.09
CA ARG A 29 -1.06 3.47 2.56
C ARG A 29 -0.72 2.11 3.14
N LYS A 30 0.14 2.10 4.16
CA LYS A 30 0.58 0.89 4.84
C LYS A 30 0.47 1.04 6.35
N TRP A 31 -0.07 0.01 7.01
CA TRP A 31 -0.22 -0.01 8.48
C TRP A 31 -0.12 -1.42 9.03
N VAL A 32 0.24 -1.53 10.31
CA VAL A 32 0.19 -2.81 11.04
C VAL A 32 -1.23 -3.05 11.53
N THR A 33 -1.78 -4.22 11.27
CA THR A 33 -3.09 -4.62 11.79
C THR A 33 -2.99 -5.46 13.05
N GLN A 34 -1.97 -6.32 13.14
CA GLN A 34 -1.80 -7.26 14.24
C GLN A 34 -0.32 -7.50 14.56
N ALA A 35 -0.03 -7.73 15.83
CA ALA A 35 1.17 -8.44 16.25
C ALA A 35 0.75 -9.80 16.80
N ILE A 36 1.37 -10.88 16.33
CA ILE A 36 1.11 -12.26 16.70
C ILE A 36 2.31 -12.77 17.48
N VAL A 37 2.12 -13.05 18.77
CA VAL A 37 3.16 -13.58 19.65
C VAL A 37 2.87 -15.04 19.93
N THR A 38 3.70 -15.93 19.37
CA THR A 38 3.59 -17.38 19.59
C THR A 38 4.56 -17.82 20.68
N GLU A 39 4.05 -18.42 21.76
CA GLU A 39 4.84 -19.04 22.83
C GLU A 39 4.31 -20.46 23.09
N ASN A 40 5.20 -21.47 23.12
CA ASN A 40 4.85 -22.89 23.34
C ASN A 40 3.77 -23.44 22.36
N GLY A 41 3.70 -22.88 21.14
CA GLY A 41 2.71 -23.26 20.11
C GLY A 41 1.35 -22.60 20.27
N GLU A 42 1.18 -21.68 21.23
CA GLU A 42 -0.04 -20.90 21.42
C GLU A 42 0.16 -19.46 20.94
N ASP A 43 -0.78 -18.95 20.15
CA ASP A 43 -0.77 -17.61 19.61
C ASP A 43 -1.54 -16.63 20.51
N LYS A 44 -0.89 -15.53 20.86
CA LYS A 44 -1.52 -14.34 21.40
C LYS A 44 -1.55 -13.26 20.35
N ILE A 45 -2.75 -12.87 19.92
CA ILE A 45 -2.95 -11.80 18.95
C ILE A 45 -3.12 -10.47 19.68
N ILE A 46 -2.40 -9.46 19.21
CA ILE A 46 -2.50 -8.07 19.67
C ILE A 46 -2.99 -7.28 18.47
N GLU A 47 -4.24 -6.85 18.51
CA GLU A 47 -4.80 -5.96 17.48
C GLU A 47 -4.20 -4.55 17.63
N SER A 48 -3.74 -3.96 16.55
CA SER A 48 -3.19 -2.59 16.58
C SER A 48 -4.28 -1.54 16.76
N GLY A 49 -5.44 -1.78 16.17
CA GLY A 49 -6.49 -0.78 16.00
C GLY A 49 -6.21 0.24 14.88
N HIS A 50 -5.01 0.21 14.27
CA HIS A 50 -4.61 1.14 13.21
C HIS A 50 -5.37 0.91 11.92
N LYS A 51 -5.55 1.99 11.16
CA LYS A 51 -6.22 2.05 9.86
C LYS A 51 -5.35 2.80 8.86
N ALA A 52 -5.73 2.73 7.59
CA ALA A 52 -5.02 3.43 6.52
C ALA A 52 -5.00 4.97 6.67
N GLU A 53 -5.97 5.52 7.38
CA GLU A 53 -6.14 6.95 7.57
C GLU A 53 -5.40 7.49 8.82
N ASP A 54 -4.80 6.60 9.63
CA ASP A 54 -4.07 6.97 10.84
C ASP A 54 -2.67 7.52 10.50
N ASP A 55 -2.03 8.13 11.49
CA ASP A 55 -0.68 8.66 11.35
C ASP A 55 0.30 7.51 11.03
N PRO A 56 1.08 7.58 9.93
CA PRO A 56 2.05 6.55 9.59
C PRO A 56 3.17 6.39 10.65
N GLU A 57 3.37 7.39 11.52
CA GLU A 57 4.33 7.32 12.63
C GLU A 57 3.79 6.59 13.88
N ASP A 58 2.51 6.17 13.87
CA ASP A 58 1.94 5.40 14.96
C ASP A 58 2.62 4.03 15.12
N VAL A 59 3.01 3.70 16.36
CA VAL A 59 3.81 2.52 16.68
C VAL A 59 3.01 1.44 17.38
N VAL A 60 2.95 0.24 16.80
CA VAL A 60 2.45 -0.96 17.47
C VAL A 60 3.52 -1.53 18.40
N LYS A 61 3.21 -1.66 19.67
CA LYS A 61 4.17 -2.11 20.71
C LYS A 61 3.92 -3.54 21.15
N VAL A 62 4.99 -4.32 21.21
CA VAL A 62 5.00 -5.65 21.84
C VAL A 62 6.00 -5.62 23.00
N ASP A 63 5.50 -5.73 24.22
CA ASP A 63 6.34 -5.79 25.41
C ASP A 63 6.86 -7.22 25.63
N LEU A 64 8.17 -7.37 25.55
CA LEU A 64 8.85 -8.67 25.70
C LEU A 64 9.86 -8.63 26.84
N LYS A 65 9.77 -9.62 27.73
CA LYS A 65 10.82 -9.84 28.75
C LYS A 65 12.08 -10.41 28.08
N LYS A 66 13.25 -9.86 28.41
CA LYS A 66 14.56 -10.30 27.89
C LYS A 66 14.77 -11.83 27.99
N SER A 67 14.29 -12.45 29.08
CA SER A 67 14.35 -13.91 29.28
C SER A 67 13.49 -14.72 28.31
N LYS A 68 12.60 -14.10 27.54
CA LYS A 68 11.69 -14.75 26.60
C LYS A 68 12.13 -14.65 25.14
N ILE A 69 13.19 -13.92 24.83
CA ILE A 69 13.65 -13.67 23.44
C ILE A 69 13.72 -14.96 22.62
N ASN A 70 14.32 -16.01 23.18
CA ASN A 70 14.53 -17.29 22.48
C ASN A 70 13.35 -18.27 22.57
N SER A 71 12.27 -17.93 23.26
CA SER A 71 11.11 -18.81 23.48
C SER A 71 9.84 -18.33 22.78
N VAL A 72 9.90 -17.21 22.06
CA VAL A 72 8.76 -16.67 21.34
C VAL A 72 9.07 -16.46 19.87
N THR A 73 8.03 -16.52 19.04
CA THR A 73 8.05 -16.00 17.68
C THR A 73 7.10 -14.80 17.62
N ILE A 74 7.54 -13.70 17.05
CA ILE A 74 6.70 -12.50 16.89
C ILE A 74 6.57 -12.23 15.40
N LYS A 75 5.33 -12.11 14.93
CA LYS A 75 5.02 -11.75 13.55
C LYS A 75 4.16 -10.49 13.53
N PHE A 76 4.41 -9.60 12.59
CA PHE A 76 3.63 -8.40 12.35
C PHE A 76 2.89 -8.54 11.03
N ARG A 77 1.57 -8.39 11.07
CA ARG A 77 0.72 -8.37 9.89
C ARG A 77 0.53 -6.93 9.44
N TYR A 78 1.01 -6.65 8.25
CA TYR A 78 0.81 -5.37 7.59
C TYR A 78 -0.30 -5.50 6.55
N LYS A 79 -1.08 -4.44 6.40
CA LYS A 79 -1.91 -4.18 5.23
C LYS A 79 -1.31 -3.07 4.41
N ILE A 80 -1.49 -3.19 3.10
CA ILE A 80 -1.12 -2.18 2.12
C ILE A 80 -2.37 -1.93 1.28
N ARG A 81 -2.85 -0.68 1.27
CA ARG A 81 -3.96 -0.23 0.44
C ARG A 81 -3.40 0.60 -0.70
N VAL A 82 -3.85 0.30 -1.90
CA VAL A 82 -3.71 1.17 -3.07
C VAL A 82 -5.04 1.83 -3.33
N LYS A 83 -5.05 3.12 -3.63
CA LYS A 83 -6.23 3.92 -3.98
C LYS A 83 -5.96 4.69 -5.26
N ASN A 84 -6.95 4.77 -6.14
CA ASN A 84 -6.90 5.68 -7.28
C ASN A 84 -7.45 7.05 -6.85
N GLU A 85 -6.59 8.04 -6.70
CA GLU A 85 -6.93 9.43 -6.37
C GLU A 85 -7.05 10.31 -7.62
N GLY A 86 -6.66 9.78 -8.77
CA GLY A 86 -6.82 10.42 -10.06
C GLY A 86 -8.24 10.42 -10.62
N ASN A 87 -8.37 10.85 -11.86
CA ASN A 87 -9.66 10.90 -12.57
C ASN A 87 -9.70 9.99 -13.81
N ILE A 88 -8.66 9.18 -14.05
CA ILE A 88 -8.65 8.09 -15.03
C ILE A 88 -8.40 6.76 -14.31
N ALA A 89 -8.97 5.69 -14.86
CA ALA A 89 -8.80 4.34 -14.33
C ALA A 89 -7.39 3.80 -14.63
N GLY A 90 -6.87 2.94 -13.74
CA GLY A 90 -5.60 2.29 -13.94
C GLY A 90 -5.37 1.12 -13.00
N TYR A 91 -4.15 0.61 -12.99
CA TYR A 91 -3.74 -0.60 -12.29
C TYR A 91 -2.45 -0.35 -11.52
N ALA A 92 -2.37 -0.83 -10.29
CA ALA A 92 -1.11 -1.09 -9.61
C ALA A 92 -0.63 -2.49 -10.02
N LYS A 93 0.33 -2.56 -10.93
CA LYS A 93 0.78 -3.84 -11.52
C LYS A 93 1.71 -4.63 -10.62
N GLU A 94 2.48 -3.95 -9.78
CA GLU A 94 3.40 -4.57 -8.84
C GLU A 94 3.61 -3.65 -7.63
N LEU A 95 3.64 -4.25 -6.45
CA LEU A 95 4.02 -3.58 -5.21
C LEU A 95 5.34 -4.15 -4.73
N LYS A 96 6.21 -3.29 -4.18
CA LYS A 96 7.44 -3.65 -3.46
C LYS A 96 7.32 -3.28 -1.99
N ASP A 97 7.91 -4.13 -1.16
CA ASP A 97 8.03 -3.92 0.29
C ASP A 97 9.50 -4.05 0.69
N TYR A 98 9.97 -3.09 1.48
CA TYR A 98 11.38 -2.98 1.90
C TYR A 98 11.51 -3.34 3.37
N ILE A 99 12.00 -4.56 3.63
CA ILE A 99 12.09 -5.16 4.94
C ILE A 99 13.17 -4.45 5.79
N PRO A 100 12.82 -3.85 6.94
CA PRO A 100 13.80 -3.20 7.80
C PRO A 100 14.71 -4.21 8.51
N ASP A 101 15.82 -3.72 9.04
CA ASP A 101 16.62 -4.49 9.98
C ASP A 101 15.75 -4.93 11.17
N GLY A 102 15.99 -6.14 11.67
CA GLY A 102 15.23 -6.74 12.76
C GLY A 102 13.98 -7.52 12.34
N LEU A 103 13.53 -7.39 11.09
CA LEU A 103 12.47 -8.22 10.50
C LEU A 103 13.01 -9.12 9.37
N LYS A 104 12.30 -10.19 9.09
CA LYS A 104 12.56 -11.09 7.97
C LYS A 104 11.27 -11.57 7.32
N PHE A 105 11.39 -11.85 6.03
CA PHE A 105 10.35 -12.50 5.24
C PHE A 105 10.39 -14.02 5.43
N VAL A 106 9.22 -14.65 5.44
CA VAL A 106 9.05 -16.12 5.45
C VAL A 106 8.06 -16.46 4.34
N ALA A 107 8.52 -17.16 3.32
CA ALA A 107 7.74 -17.43 2.10
C ALA A 107 6.49 -18.27 2.38
N GLU A 108 6.58 -19.22 3.31
CA GLU A 108 5.47 -20.09 3.72
C GLU A 108 4.31 -19.32 4.35
N ASP A 109 4.61 -18.19 5.02
CA ASP A 109 3.61 -17.30 5.60
C ASP A 109 2.99 -16.36 4.55
N ASN A 110 3.64 -16.21 3.37
CA ASN A 110 3.32 -15.19 2.36
C ASN A 110 3.32 -15.76 0.94
N PRO A 111 2.47 -16.72 0.60
CA PRO A 111 2.54 -17.46 -0.67
C PRO A 111 2.32 -16.60 -1.93
N LEU A 112 1.77 -15.39 -1.78
CA LEU A 112 1.50 -14.45 -2.87
C LEU A 112 2.58 -13.36 -3.02
N TRP A 113 3.65 -13.46 -2.22
CA TRP A 113 4.80 -12.58 -2.28
C TRP A 113 6.04 -13.34 -2.75
N LYS A 114 6.95 -12.64 -3.42
CA LYS A 114 8.23 -13.18 -3.89
C LYS A 114 9.37 -12.35 -3.32
N GLN A 115 10.38 -13.01 -2.80
CA GLN A 115 11.60 -12.35 -2.37
C GLN A 115 12.50 -12.08 -3.58
N ILE A 116 12.92 -10.83 -3.73
CA ILE A 116 13.83 -10.36 -4.79
C ILE A 116 15.28 -10.42 -4.30
N ASP A 117 15.50 -9.94 -3.09
CA ASP A 117 16.77 -9.97 -2.39
C ASP A 117 16.53 -10.06 -0.88
N GLU A 118 17.58 -9.92 -0.06
CA GLU A 118 17.51 -10.07 1.40
C GLU A 118 16.53 -9.10 2.06
N LYS A 119 16.33 -7.92 1.47
CA LYS A 119 15.55 -6.81 2.04
C LYS A 119 14.35 -6.40 1.22
N THR A 120 14.13 -7.03 0.06
CA THR A 120 13.09 -6.61 -0.87
C THR A 120 12.19 -7.78 -1.24
N ILE A 121 10.90 -7.58 -1.10
CA ILE A 121 9.87 -8.50 -1.57
C ILE A 121 8.91 -7.79 -2.51
N THR A 122 8.24 -8.54 -3.39
CA THR A 122 7.30 -8.00 -4.36
C THR A 122 6.05 -8.86 -4.48
N THR A 123 4.95 -8.24 -4.90
CA THR A 123 3.71 -8.94 -5.22
C THR A 123 3.03 -8.32 -6.44
N ASP A 124 2.38 -9.17 -7.24
CA ASP A 124 1.55 -8.78 -8.39
C ASP A 124 0.06 -9.09 -8.16
N GLN A 125 -0.37 -9.22 -6.90
CA GLN A 125 -1.76 -9.55 -6.55
C GLN A 125 -2.78 -8.56 -7.11
N THR A 126 -2.38 -7.31 -7.29
CA THR A 126 -3.25 -6.21 -7.76
C THR A 126 -3.23 -6.01 -9.28
N LYS A 127 -2.38 -6.73 -10.00
CA LYS A 127 -2.06 -6.48 -11.41
C LYS A 127 -3.25 -6.48 -12.38
N ASP A 128 -4.29 -7.25 -12.06
CA ASP A 128 -5.48 -7.41 -12.90
C ASP A 128 -6.73 -6.73 -12.30
N ILE A 129 -6.54 -5.94 -11.24
CA ILE A 129 -7.59 -5.16 -10.58
C ILE A 129 -7.60 -3.76 -11.17
N LEU A 130 -8.61 -3.46 -12.02
CA LEU A 130 -8.81 -2.11 -12.53
C LEU A 130 -9.39 -1.24 -11.41
N LEU A 131 -8.67 -0.20 -11.06
CA LEU A 131 -9.10 0.81 -10.09
C LEU A 131 -9.72 1.99 -10.85
N GLN A 132 -11.04 2.17 -10.71
CA GLN A 132 -11.71 3.39 -11.15
C GLN A 132 -11.36 4.55 -10.20
N PRO A 133 -11.56 5.82 -10.60
CA PRO A 133 -11.41 6.96 -9.69
C PRO A 133 -12.15 6.75 -8.36
N GLY A 134 -11.40 6.80 -7.25
CA GLY A 134 -11.89 6.57 -5.90
C GLY A 134 -11.87 5.12 -5.42
N ASP A 135 -11.63 4.13 -6.31
CA ASP A 135 -11.54 2.72 -5.91
C ASP A 135 -10.27 2.42 -5.11
N THR A 136 -10.37 1.39 -4.28
CA THR A 136 -9.25 0.88 -3.47
C THR A 136 -9.10 -0.63 -3.61
N THR A 137 -7.86 -1.11 -3.43
CA THR A 137 -7.56 -2.54 -3.24
C THR A 137 -6.57 -2.72 -2.11
N GLU A 138 -6.56 -3.89 -1.47
CA GLU A 138 -5.68 -4.17 -0.33
C GLU A 138 -4.96 -5.50 -0.50
N VAL A 139 -3.71 -5.55 -0.04
CA VAL A 139 -2.93 -6.77 0.12
C VAL A 139 -2.37 -6.85 1.54
N GLU A 140 -1.97 -8.05 1.95
CA GLU A 140 -1.36 -8.28 3.26
C GLU A 140 0.02 -8.88 3.12
N VAL A 141 0.90 -8.57 4.08
CA VAL A 141 2.19 -9.22 4.26
C VAL A 141 2.45 -9.47 5.73
N LEU A 142 3.07 -10.61 6.04
CA LEU A 142 3.43 -11.04 7.39
C LEU A 142 4.96 -11.09 7.52
N LEU A 143 5.52 -10.21 8.34
CA LEU A 143 6.96 -10.21 8.61
C LEU A 143 7.25 -10.74 10.01
N THR A 144 8.31 -11.52 10.13
CA THR A 144 8.72 -12.17 11.37
C THR A 144 9.87 -11.40 12.00
N TRP A 145 9.75 -11.09 13.29
CA TRP A 145 10.84 -10.51 14.07
C TRP A 145 12.01 -11.49 14.18
N ILE A 146 13.21 -10.98 13.99
CA ILE A 146 14.46 -11.74 14.19
C ILE A 146 14.78 -11.71 15.68
N ASN A 147 14.72 -12.87 16.33
CA ASN A 147 14.91 -13.06 17.77
C ASN A 147 16.36 -12.77 18.15
N ASP A 148 16.70 -11.50 18.32
CA ASP A 148 18.02 -11.05 18.74
C ASP A 148 17.88 -9.91 19.76
N SER A 149 18.78 -9.87 20.74
CA SER A 149 18.84 -8.82 21.77
C SER A 149 19.18 -7.45 21.21
N GLU A 150 19.72 -7.36 20.01
CA GLU A 150 20.04 -6.11 19.33
C GLU A 150 18.86 -5.59 18.48
N ASN A 151 17.83 -6.40 18.24
CA ASN A 151 16.66 -6.05 17.42
C ASN A 151 15.49 -5.50 18.25
N PHE A 152 15.78 -4.63 19.20
CA PHE A 152 14.79 -3.85 19.94
C PHE A 152 14.71 -2.43 19.40
N GLY A 153 13.52 -1.82 19.52
CA GLY A 153 13.27 -0.46 19.07
C GLY A 153 12.26 -0.39 17.95
N VAL A 154 12.18 0.75 17.32
CA VAL A 154 11.27 0.98 16.18
C VAL A 154 11.87 0.39 14.91
N MET A 155 11.04 -0.27 14.12
CA MET A 155 11.39 -0.85 12.82
C MET A 155 10.44 -0.28 11.78
N ASP A 156 10.97 0.60 10.91
CA ASP A 156 10.18 1.27 9.88
C ASP A 156 10.10 0.39 8.63
N ASN A 157 8.94 -0.18 8.39
CA ASN A 157 8.69 -0.95 7.19
C ASN A 157 7.86 -0.13 6.21
N TRP A 158 8.34 0.05 4.98
CA TRP A 158 7.68 0.82 3.96
C TRP A 158 7.54 0.06 2.63
N ALA A 159 6.66 0.55 1.77
CA ALA A 159 6.35 -0.08 0.49
C ALA A 159 6.11 1.00 -0.56
N GLU A 160 6.18 0.62 -1.82
CA GLU A 160 5.86 1.49 -2.96
C GLU A 160 5.09 0.72 -4.05
N ILE A 161 4.42 1.45 -4.92
CA ILE A 161 3.93 0.94 -6.20
C ILE A 161 5.12 0.92 -7.15
N SER A 162 5.64 -0.28 -7.46
CA SER A 162 6.82 -0.40 -8.33
C SER A 162 6.48 -0.46 -9.81
N LYS A 163 5.23 -0.77 -10.16
CA LYS A 163 4.72 -0.72 -11.53
C LYS A 163 3.25 -0.37 -11.53
N ASP A 164 2.90 0.55 -12.38
CA ASP A 164 1.53 0.94 -12.69
C ASP A 164 1.20 0.75 -14.17
N HIS A 165 -0.05 1.00 -14.54
CA HIS A 165 -0.52 1.05 -15.92
C HIS A 165 -1.88 1.73 -16.01
N ASN A 166 -2.05 2.54 -17.05
CA ASN A 166 -3.34 3.03 -17.50
C ASN A 166 -3.38 3.10 -19.03
N ASP A 167 -4.57 3.08 -19.63
CA ASP A 167 -4.75 3.02 -21.09
C ASP A 167 -4.32 4.29 -21.83
N PHE A 168 -4.04 5.37 -21.11
CA PHE A 168 -3.63 6.66 -21.66
C PHE A 168 -2.11 6.86 -21.65
N ASN A 169 -1.35 5.93 -21.06
CA ASN A 169 0.08 6.07 -20.78
C ASN A 169 0.41 7.39 -20.05
N SER A 170 -0.51 7.85 -19.22
CA SER A 170 -0.31 9.02 -18.38
C SER A 170 0.60 8.65 -17.21
N PRO A 171 1.68 9.38 -16.96
CA PRO A 171 2.46 9.16 -15.74
C PRO A 171 1.62 9.49 -14.51
N ASP A 172 1.99 8.91 -13.37
CA ASP A 172 1.47 9.33 -12.09
C ASP A 172 1.84 10.80 -11.84
N ILE A 173 0.94 11.57 -11.21
CA ILE A 173 1.07 13.03 -11.17
C ILE A 173 2.15 13.51 -10.20
N ASP A 174 2.40 12.78 -9.13
CA ASP A 174 3.27 13.20 -8.03
C ASP A 174 4.21 12.08 -7.50
N SER A 175 4.08 10.87 -8.01
CA SER A 175 4.99 9.76 -7.71
C SER A 175 5.68 9.18 -8.93
N THR A 176 6.81 8.49 -8.70
CA THR A 176 7.55 7.79 -9.74
C THR A 176 7.74 6.34 -9.31
N PRO A 177 7.11 5.37 -10.01
CA PRO A 177 7.24 3.96 -9.68
C PRO A 177 8.70 3.49 -9.62
N ASP A 178 9.00 2.59 -8.66
CA ASP A 178 10.31 1.93 -8.51
C ASP A 178 11.50 2.87 -8.27
N ASN A 179 11.32 3.96 -7.57
CA ASN A 179 12.39 4.93 -7.31
C ASN A 179 12.97 4.86 -5.89
N ASN A 180 12.39 4.03 -5.01
CA ASN A 180 12.84 3.82 -3.63
C ASN A 180 12.86 5.11 -2.79
N LYS A 181 11.90 6.01 -3.00
CA LYS A 181 11.76 7.23 -2.21
C LYS A 181 10.56 7.16 -1.28
N LYS A 182 10.79 7.40 -0.01
CA LYS A 182 9.74 7.51 0.99
C LYS A 182 9.01 8.84 0.86
N GLY A 183 7.67 8.80 1.01
CA GLY A 183 6.85 10.00 1.15
C GLY A 183 6.56 10.73 -0.17
N GLU A 184 6.48 10.02 -1.29
CA GLU A 184 5.94 10.53 -2.54
C GLU A 184 4.41 10.46 -2.56
N ASP A 185 3.76 9.62 -1.72
CA ASP A 185 2.32 9.55 -1.48
C ASP A 185 2.00 9.34 0.00
#